data_ba57e6a2b4c56bfb984fadaf76d0e49b
#
_entry.id   ba57e6a2b4c56bfb984fadaf76d0e49b
#
_cell.length_a   1.000
_cell.length_b   1.000
_cell.length_c   1.000
_cell.angle_alpha   90.00
_cell.angle_beta   90.00
_cell.angle_gamma   90.00
#
_symmetry.space_group_name_H-M   'P 1'
#
loop_
_entity.id
_entity.type
_entity.pdbx_description
1 polymer ?
#
loop_
_entity_poly.entity_id
_entity_poly.type
_entity_poly.pdbx_seq_one_letter_code
_entity_poly.pdbx_strand_id
1 'polypeptide(L)'
;MLAGCRSPGPRIVRYGAELCEHCHMTVSDPRFGGQLVTRKGRVFVFDDAGCLATFVNNGMVPPEDVHSVWVNDFLDSKELLEAGAANYLTVEGLRTPMGSGVIAVSTAREADSLASIMGGHVLTWPDVLRRSHEAHQPVVGMSAEAAGPQRAS
;
A
#
# COMPACT_ATOMS: atom_id res chain seq x y z
N MET A 1 35.48 -20.35 -6.21
CA MET A 1 34.63 -19.15 -6.21
C MET A 1 33.31 -19.51 -5.55
N LEU A 2 33.11 -19.12 -4.29
CA LEU A 2 31.86 -19.31 -3.58
C LEU A 2 30.89 -18.23 -4.05
N ALA A 3 29.94 -18.60 -4.90
CA ALA A 3 28.80 -17.73 -5.21
C ALA A 3 27.97 -17.62 -3.93
N GLY A 4 28.19 -16.56 -3.17
CA GLY A 4 27.38 -16.24 -1.99
C GLY A 4 25.94 -16.08 -2.44
N CYS A 5 25.06 -16.99 -2.04
CA CYS A 5 23.62 -16.83 -2.15
C CYS A 5 23.21 -15.59 -1.35
N ARG A 6 23.06 -14.46 -2.03
CA ARG A 6 22.53 -13.25 -1.43
C ARG A 6 21.06 -13.51 -1.10
N SER A 7 20.71 -13.41 0.17
CA SER A 7 19.30 -13.53 0.58
C SER A 7 18.43 -12.55 -0.21
N PRO A 8 17.22 -12.97 -0.64
CA PRO A 8 16.28 -12.06 -1.28
C PRO A 8 16.02 -10.84 -0.41
N GLY A 9 15.94 -9.66 -1.02
CA GLY A 9 15.71 -8.42 -0.29
C GLY A 9 15.26 -7.30 -1.23
N PRO A 10 14.83 -6.17 -0.67
CA PRO A 10 14.44 -5.02 -1.45
C PRO A 10 15.65 -4.43 -2.20
N ARG A 11 15.38 -3.64 -3.22
CA ARG A 11 16.39 -3.01 -4.06
C ARG A 11 16.16 -1.51 -4.19
N ILE A 12 17.13 -0.82 -4.71
CA ILE A 12 16.99 0.59 -5.08
C ILE A 12 15.97 0.71 -6.22
N VAL A 13 15.01 1.61 -6.06
CA VAL A 13 14.00 1.94 -7.07
C VAL A 13 14.51 3.11 -7.91
N ARG A 14 14.34 3.02 -9.23
CA ARG A 14 14.63 4.13 -10.15
C ARG A 14 13.38 4.99 -10.31
N TYR A 15 13.22 5.94 -9.40
CA TYR A 15 12.09 6.87 -9.44
C TYR A 15 12.05 7.66 -10.75
N GLY A 16 10.86 7.84 -11.29
CA GLY A 16 10.65 8.47 -12.59
C GLY A 16 10.87 7.55 -13.80
N ALA A 17 11.32 6.30 -13.60
CA ALA A 17 11.62 5.36 -14.68
C ALA A 17 10.92 4.00 -14.54
N GLU A 18 10.54 3.60 -13.35
CA GLU A 18 9.85 2.32 -13.11
C GLU A 18 8.35 2.51 -12.96
N LEU A 19 7.60 1.48 -13.32
CA LEU A 19 6.15 1.46 -13.20
C LEU A 19 5.71 0.70 -11.96
N CYS A 20 4.65 1.18 -11.33
CA CYS A 20 3.95 0.47 -10.27
C CYS A 20 3.34 -0.82 -10.82
N GLU A 21 3.59 -1.94 -10.17
CA GLU A 21 3.07 -3.24 -10.62
C GLU A 21 1.54 -3.33 -10.56
N HIS A 22 0.89 -2.55 -9.71
CA HIS A 22 -0.56 -2.56 -9.57
C HIS A 22 -1.27 -1.59 -10.51
N CYS A 23 -0.94 -0.31 -10.45
CA CYS A 23 -1.65 0.73 -11.20
C CYS A 23 -1.00 1.11 -12.54
N HIS A 24 0.22 0.63 -12.81
CA HIS A 24 1.01 0.89 -14.01
C HIS A 24 1.38 2.36 -14.24
N MET A 25 1.23 3.20 -13.21
CA MET A 25 1.72 4.58 -13.21
C MET A 25 3.21 4.62 -12.86
N THR A 26 3.90 5.66 -13.29
CA THR A 26 5.31 5.86 -12.95
C THR A 26 5.50 6.06 -11.45
N VAL A 27 6.38 5.28 -10.84
CA VAL A 27 6.78 5.45 -9.44
C VAL A 27 7.66 6.70 -9.33
N SER A 28 7.13 7.77 -8.76
CA SER A 28 7.76 9.09 -8.81
C SER A 28 8.16 9.67 -7.45
N ASP A 29 7.44 9.32 -6.39
CA ASP A 29 7.66 9.91 -5.07
C ASP A 29 8.15 8.85 -4.06
N PRO A 30 9.43 8.96 -3.62
CA PRO A 30 10.01 7.98 -2.71
C PRO A 30 9.42 7.96 -1.29
N ARG A 31 8.53 8.89 -0.96
CA ARG A 31 7.92 8.95 0.37
C ARG A 31 6.77 7.97 0.58
N PHE A 32 6.17 7.45 -0.49
CA PHE A 32 4.89 6.74 -0.42
C PHE A 32 4.92 5.29 -0.89
N GLY A 33 5.97 4.90 -1.56
CA GLY A 33 6.05 3.62 -2.25
C GLY A 33 6.31 2.43 -1.35
N GLY A 34 6.49 1.30 -2.00
CA GLY A 34 6.86 0.05 -1.33
C GLY A 34 7.33 -1.02 -2.31
N GLN A 35 7.71 -2.16 -1.76
CA GLN A 35 8.21 -3.31 -2.52
C GLN A 35 7.69 -4.62 -1.92
N LEU A 36 7.42 -5.58 -2.80
CA LEU A 36 7.20 -6.97 -2.42
C LEU A 36 8.32 -7.81 -3.03
N VAL A 37 8.99 -8.59 -2.20
CA VAL A 37 10.10 -9.46 -2.60
C VAL A 37 9.62 -10.91 -2.52
N THR A 38 9.82 -11.67 -3.59
CA THR A 38 9.51 -13.09 -3.62
C THR A 38 10.68 -13.92 -3.10
N ARG A 39 10.42 -15.16 -2.68
CA ARG A 39 11.46 -16.13 -2.26
C ARG A 39 12.47 -16.42 -3.36
N LYS A 40 12.07 -16.27 -4.62
CA LYS A 40 12.95 -16.44 -5.80
C LYS A 40 13.72 -15.15 -6.13
N GLY A 41 13.58 -14.08 -5.34
CA GLY A 41 14.32 -12.85 -5.49
C GLY A 41 13.73 -11.84 -6.48
N ARG A 42 12.52 -12.06 -7.02
CA ARG A 42 11.82 -11.05 -7.81
C ARG A 42 11.32 -9.93 -6.90
N VAL A 43 11.48 -8.69 -7.34
CA VAL A 43 11.03 -7.51 -6.61
C VAL A 43 9.97 -6.78 -7.44
N PHE A 44 8.79 -6.63 -6.87
CA PHE A 44 7.72 -5.81 -7.39
C PHE A 44 7.75 -4.45 -6.70
N VAL A 45 7.54 -3.38 -7.45
CA VAL A 45 7.62 -1.99 -6.97
C VAL A 45 6.27 -1.32 -7.07
N PHE A 46 5.95 -0.51 -6.07
CA PHE A 46 4.67 0.20 -5.96
C PHE A 46 4.91 1.67 -5.65
N ASP A 47 4.06 2.54 -6.19
CA ASP A 47 4.12 3.98 -5.99
C ASP A 47 3.41 4.48 -4.73
N ASP A 48 2.54 3.65 -4.16
CA ASP A 48 1.67 3.99 -3.03
C ASP A 48 1.46 2.76 -2.14
N ALA A 49 1.42 2.94 -0.83
CA ALA A 49 1.17 1.86 0.12
C ALA A 49 -0.20 1.19 -0.12
N GLY A 50 -1.19 1.92 -0.64
CA GLY A 50 -2.48 1.39 -1.05
C GLY A 50 -2.37 0.44 -2.24
N CYS A 51 -1.54 0.75 -3.25
CA CYS A 51 -1.27 -0.14 -4.38
C CYS A 51 -0.61 -1.45 -3.92
N LEU A 52 0.38 -1.34 -3.03
CA LEU A 52 1.03 -2.50 -2.43
C LEU A 52 0.03 -3.38 -1.67
N ALA A 53 -0.79 -2.77 -0.82
CA ALA A 53 -1.80 -3.49 -0.04
C ALA A 53 -2.84 -4.18 -0.93
N THR A 54 -3.30 -3.52 -1.98
CA THR A 54 -4.23 -4.10 -2.96
C THR A 54 -3.60 -5.29 -3.69
N PHE A 55 -2.36 -5.17 -4.10
CA PHE A 55 -1.63 -6.26 -4.76
C PHE A 55 -1.47 -7.48 -3.84
N VAL A 56 -1.14 -7.25 -2.57
CA VAL A 56 -1.06 -8.31 -1.55
C VAL A 56 -2.43 -8.99 -1.36
N ASN A 57 -3.50 -8.20 -1.20
CA ASN A 57 -4.86 -8.71 -1.01
C ASN A 57 -5.36 -9.52 -2.20
N ASN A 58 -5.00 -9.14 -3.41
CA ASN A 58 -5.39 -9.84 -4.62
C ASN A 58 -4.67 -11.19 -4.79
N GLY A 59 -3.70 -11.52 -3.94
CA GLY A 59 -2.97 -12.79 -3.98
C GLY A 59 -2.19 -12.99 -5.28
N MET A 60 -1.75 -11.91 -5.93
CA MET A 60 -0.99 -11.97 -7.18
C MET A 60 0.33 -12.74 -7.03
N VAL A 61 0.88 -12.73 -5.83
CA VAL A 61 1.94 -13.63 -5.39
C VAL A 61 1.36 -14.46 -4.24
N PRO A 62 1.35 -15.79 -4.34
CA PRO A 62 0.89 -16.66 -3.26
C PRO A 62 1.64 -16.35 -1.96
N PRO A 63 0.99 -16.36 -0.79
CA PRO A 63 1.63 -16.03 0.49
C PRO A 63 2.90 -16.85 0.77
N GLU A 64 2.92 -18.12 0.39
CA GLU A 64 4.06 -19.03 0.52
C GLU A 64 5.27 -18.62 -0.33
N ASP A 65 5.05 -17.87 -1.43
CA ASP A 65 6.09 -17.37 -2.31
C ASP A 65 6.58 -15.96 -1.92
N VAL A 66 5.91 -15.29 -1.01
CA VAL A 66 6.34 -13.98 -0.49
C VAL A 66 7.49 -14.18 0.48
N HIS A 67 8.61 -13.50 0.25
CA HIS A 67 9.73 -13.44 1.17
C HIS A 67 9.55 -12.30 2.17
N SER A 68 9.29 -11.09 1.67
CA SER A 68 9.16 -9.89 2.51
C SER A 68 8.41 -8.76 1.79
N VAL A 69 7.79 -7.90 2.58
CA VAL A 69 7.05 -6.73 2.12
C VAL A 69 7.61 -5.49 2.80
N TRP A 70 7.88 -4.45 2.04
CA TRP A 70 8.56 -3.24 2.48
C TRP A 70 7.78 -2.00 2.10
N VAL A 71 7.84 -0.97 2.93
CA VAL A 71 7.28 0.35 2.67
C VAL A 71 8.35 1.41 2.87
N ASN A 72 8.23 2.51 2.14
CA ASN A 72 9.14 3.64 2.30
C ASN A 72 8.79 4.40 3.58
N ASP A 73 9.82 4.84 4.32
CA ASP A 73 9.64 5.74 5.44
C ASP A 73 9.30 7.15 4.92
N PHE A 74 8.17 7.69 5.35
CA PHE A 74 7.72 9.02 4.94
C PHE A 74 8.67 10.13 5.40
N LEU A 75 9.28 9.98 6.56
CA LEU A 75 10.20 10.96 7.13
C LEU A 75 11.63 10.82 6.60
N ASP A 76 12.05 9.60 6.26
CA ASP A 76 13.33 9.34 5.62
C ASP A 76 13.14 8.44 4.39
N SER A 77 12.92 9.05 3.25
CA SER A 77 12.62 8.36 1.99
C SER A 77 13.75 7.47 1.45
N LYS A 78 14.90 7.43 2.11
CA LYS A 78 16.00 6.49 1.79
C LYS A 78 15.87 5.18 2.55
N GLU A 79 15.08 5.17 3.62
CA GLU A 79 14.86 4.01 4.48
C GLU A 79 13.65 3.20 4.01
N LEU A 80 13.80 1.90 4.07
CA LEU A 80 12.74 0.93 3.86
C LEU A 80 12.41 0.26 5.18
N LEU A 81 11.14 0.22 5.50
CA LEU A 81 10.60 -0.41 6.70
C LEU A 81 9.91 -1.71 6.31
N GLU A 82 10.12 -2.77 7.09
CA GLU A 82 9.32 -3.97 6.93
C GLU A 82 7.85 -3.67 7.22
N ALA A 83 6.96 -4.02 6.31
CA ALA A 83 5.56 -3.60 6.35
C ALA A 83 4.84 -4.01 7.64
N GLY A 84 5.12 -5.20 8.15
CA GLY A 84 4.52 -5.70 9.39
C GLY A 84 5.03 -5.02 10.67
N ALA A 85 6.19 -4.37 10.61
CA ALA A 85 6.80 -3.68 11.75
C ALA A 85 6.64 -2.16 11.70
N ALA A 86 6.30 -1.59 10.54
CA ALA A 86 6.09 -0.17 10.36
C ALA A 86 4.82 0.31 11.08
N ASN A 87 4.81 1.59 11.41
CA ASN A 87 3.63 2.28 11.93
C ASN A 87 3.03 3.13 10.81
N TYR A 88 1.73 3.15 10.70
CA TYR A 88 1.03 3.82 9.61
C TYR A 88 0.14 4.93 10.13
N LEU A 89 -0.10 5.88 9.26
CA LEU A 89 -1.02 6.99 9.49
C LEU A 89 -1.83 7.21 8.22
N THR A 90 -3.16 7.29 8.36
CA THR A 90 -4.01 7.82 7.30
C THR A 90 -4.27 9.29 7.57
N VAL A 91 -4.04 10.13 6.58
CA VAL A 91 -4.22 11.58 6.67
C VAL A 91 -5.23 12.01 5.63
N GLU A 92 -6.34 12.57 6.09
CA GLU A 92 -7.37 13.09 5.19
C GLU A 92 -6.84 14.31 4.43
N GLY A 93 -7.07 14.32 3.11
CA GLY A 93 -6.60 15.40 2.24
C GLY A 93 -5.12 15.31 1.85
N LEU A 94 -4.34 14.38 2.40
CA LEU A 94 -2.98 14.13 1.92
C LEU A 94 -3.03 13.50 0.53
N ARG A 95 -2.37 14.16 -0.41
CA ARG A 95 -2.24 13.63 -1.77
C ARG A 95 -1.11 12.63 -1.84
N THR A 96 -1.47 11.36 -1.89
CA THR A 96 -0.55 10.27 -2.25
C THR A 96 -0.75 9.90 -3.72
N PRO A 97 0.20 9.22 -4.37
CA PRO A 97 0.12 8.93 -5.82
C PRO A 97 -1.20 8.32 -6.29
N MET A 98 -1.76 7.40 -5.51
CA MET A 98 -3.05 6.76 -5.83
C MET A 98 -4.18 7.15 -4.86
N GLY A 99 -3.99 8.18 -4.07
CA GLY A 99 -5.02 8.71 -3.20
C GLY A 99 -5.36 7.87 -1.99
N SER A 100 -4.48 6.94 -1.58
CA SER A 100 -4.71 6.12 -0.37
C SER A 100 -4.71 6.95 0.91
N GLY A 101 -3.98 8.07 0.91
CA GLY A 101 -3.76 8.91 2.09
C GLY A 101 -2.95 8.21 3.19
N VAL A 102 -2.29 7.09 2.88
CA VAL A 102 -1.52 6.29 3.84
C VAL A 102 -0.04 6.60 3.73
N ILE A 103 0.58 6.86 4.87
CA ILE A 103 2.03 6.99 5.03
C ILE A 103 2.53 6.00 6.07
N ALA A 104 3.80 5.63 5.97
CA ALA A 104 4.48 4.77 6.93
C ALA A 104 5.64 5.51 7.60
N VAL A 105 5.87 5.22 8.86
CA VAL A 105 6.97 5.76 9.66
C VAL A 105 7.57 4.67 10.54
N SER A 106 8.80 4.89 11.00
CA SER A 106 9.55 3.84 11.71
C SER A 106 9.07 3.61 13.13
N THR A 107 8.59 4.63 13.83
CA THR A 107 8.20 4.52 15.24
C THR A 107 6.76 4.95 15.52
N ALA A 108 6.16 4.39 16.56
CA ALA A 108 4.83 4.80 17.03
C ALA A 108 4.81 6.28 17.46
N ARG A 109 5.91 6.77 18.04
CA ARG A 109 6.05 8.18 18.42
C ARG A 109 5.97 9.13 17.23
N GLU A 110 6.59 8.77 16.11
CA GLU A 110 6.49 9.54 14.87
C GLU A 110 5.07 9.54 14.32
N ALA A 111 4.40 8.38 14.33
CA ALA A 111 3.01 8.28 13.92
C ALA A 111 2.09 9.16 14.78
N ASP A 112 2.23 9.12 16.11
CA ASP A 112 1.45 9.93 17.03
C ASP A 112 1.72 11.44 16.85
N SER A 113 2.99 11.80 16.65
CA SER A 113 3.40 13.19 16.42
C SER A 113 2.81 13.74 15.13
N LEU A 114 2.88 12.96 14.04
CA LEU A 114 2.29 13.34 12.75
C LEU A 114 0.76 13.41 12.82
N ALA A 115 0.11 12.47 13.52
CA ALA A 115 -1.33 12.51 13.75
C ALA A 115 -1.76 13.79 14.48
N SER A 116 -0.97 14.24 15.44
CA SER A 116 -1.23 15.49 16.18
C SER A 116 -1.08 16.73 15.31
N ILE A 117 -0.17 16.70 14.33
CA ILE A 117 0.15 17.85 13.47
C ILE A 117 -0.75 17.89 12.23
N MET A 118 -0.91 16.75 11.57
CA MET A 118 -1.60 16.63 10.27
C MET A 118 -3.05 16.19 10.41
N GLY A 119 -3.46 15.71 11.58
CA GLY A 119 -4.70 14.99 11.77
C GLY A 119 -4.60 13.55 11.24
N GLY A 120 -5.69 12.80 11.37
CA GLY A 120 -5.75 11.44 10.86
C GLY A 120 -5.70 10.38 11.94
N HIS A 121 -5.55 9.13 11.52
CA HIS A 121 -5.62 7.97 12.40
C HIS A 121 -4.40 7.07 12.23
N VAL A 122 -3.81 6.66 13.35
CA VAL A 122 -2.73 5.66 13.37
C VAL A 122 -3.31 4.29 13.03
N LEU A 123 -2.61 3.56 12.18
CA LEU A 123 -3.00 2.26 11.65
C LEU A 123 -1.86 1.25 11.80
N THR A 124 -2.21 -0.03 11.78
CA THR A 124 -1.28 -1.15 11.61
C THR A 124 -1.29 -1.64 10.15
N TRP A 125 -0.33 -2.49 9.77
CA TRP A 125 -0.35 -3.11 8.45
C TRP A 125 -1.63 -3.90 8.15
N PRO A 126 -2.16 -4.74 9.05
CA PRO A 126 -3.48 -5.35 8.86
C PRO A 126 -4.60 -4.35 8.61
N ASP A 127 -4.56 -3.17 9.24
CA ASP A 127 -5.56 -2.13 9.01
C ASP A 127 -5.45 -1.56 7.59
N VAL A 128 -4.24 -1.35 7.09
CA VAL A 128 -3.99 -0.89 5.71
C VAL A 128 -4.50 -1.91 4.70
N LEU A 129 -4.23 -3.20 4.93
CA LEU A 129 -4.75 -4.28 4.09
C LEU A 129 -6.29 -4.30 4.07
N ARG A 130 -6.93 -4.21 5.23
CA ARG A 130 -8.40 -4.20 5.33
C ARG A 130 -9.02 -3.03 4.58
N ARG A 131 -8.50 -1.81 4.77
CA ARG A 131 -8.96 -0.61 4.07
C ARG A 131 -8.83 -0.74 2.55
N SER A 132 -7.73 -1.29 2.09
CA SER A 132 -7.49 -1.52 0.67
C SER A 132 -8.47 -2.54 0.08
N HIS A 133 -8.84 -3.56 0.83
CA HIS A 133 -9.85 -4.54 0.41
C HIS A 133 -11.24 -3.91 0.31
N GLU A 134 -11.65 -3.11 1.30
CA GLU A 134 -12.95 -2.43 1.33
C GLU A 134 -13.10 -1.43 0.17
N ALA A 135 -12.05 -0.70 -0.17
CA ALA A 135 -12.04 0.26 -1.27
C ALA A 135 -12.25 -0.39 -2.66
N HIS A 136 -12.00 -1.69 -2.79
CA HIS A 136 -12.14 -2.44 -4.04
C HIS A 136 -13.40 -3.30 -4.11
N GLN A 137 -14.22 -3.35 -3.06
CA GLN A 137 -15.50 -4.04 -3.13
C GLN A 137 -16.48 -3.19 -3.96
N PRO A 138 -17.11 -3.76 -5.01
CA PRO A 138 -18.21 -3.09 -5.67
C PRO A 138 -19.31 -2.84 -4.64
N VAL A 139 -19.89 -1.64 -4.65
CA VAL A 139 -21.05 -1.30 -3.81
C VAL A 139 -22.19 -2.23 -4.21
N VAL A 140 -22.28 -3.39 -3.58
CA VAL A 140 -23.39 -4.31 -3.74
C VAL A 140 -24.53 -3.77 -2.90
N GLY A 141 -25.55 -3.19 -3.57
CA GLY A 141 -26.84 -2.97 -2.98
C GLY A 141 -27.24 -1.53 -2.74
N MET A 142 -27.64 -0.85 -3.80
CA MET A 142 -28.93 -0.15 -3.75
C MET A 142 -29.81 -0.85 -4.76
N SER A 143 -30.55 -1.84 -4.28
CA SER A 143 -31.68 -2.43 -4.98
C SER A 143 -32.60 -1.28 -5.38
N ALA A 144 -32.88 -1.16 -6.66
CA ALA A 144 -33.95 -0.37 -7.15
C ALA A 144 -35.24 -0.90 -6.52
N GLU A 145 -35.69 -0.22 -5.48
CA GLU A 145 -37.01 -0.44 -4.91
C GLU A 145 -38.04 -0.12 -5.98
N ALA A 146 -38.82 -1.10 -6.25
CA ALA A 146 -39.80 -1.20 -7.29
C ALA A 146 -40.64 0.06 -7.51
N ALA A 147 -40.67 0.55 -8.74
CA ALA A 147 -41.77 1.35 -9.24
C ALA A 147 -43.04 0.49 -9.22
N GLY A 148 -43.94 0.77 -8.30
CA GLY A 148 -45.25 0.14 -8.27
C GLY A 148 -46.08 0.47 -9.52
N PRO A 149 -47.02 -0.39 -9.93
CA PRO A 149 -47.78 -0.23 -11.15
C PRO A 149 -48.75 0.97 -11.01
N GLN A 150 -48.59 1.94 -11.88
CA GLN A 150 -49.58 2.99 -12.06
C GLN A 150 -50.86 2.37 -12.68
N ARG A 151 -51.94 2.37 -11.94
CA ARG A 151 -53.26 2.05 -12.46
C ARG A 151 -53.71 3.18 -13.39
N ALA A 152 -53.91 2.84 -14.65
CA ALA A 152 -54.67 3.66 -15.60
C ALA A 152 -56.16 3.57 -15.24
N SER A 153 -56.80 4.74 -15.14
CA SER A 153 -58.25 4.89 -15.20
C SER A 153 -58.59 5.58 -16.51
#